data_5fddf809a80e9a8bdd1ff15f94fe1d02
#
_entry.id   5fddf809a80e9a8bdd1ff15f94fe1d02
#
_cell.length_a   1.000
_cell.length_b   1.000
_cell.length_c   1.000
_cell.angle_alpha   90.00
_cell.angle_beta   90.00
_cell.angle_gamma   90.00
#
_symmetry.space_group_name_H-M   'P 1'
#
loop_
_entity.id
_entity.type
_entity.pdbx_description
1 polymer ?
#
loop_
_entity_poly.entity_id
_entity_poly.type
_entity_poly.pdbx_seq_one_letter_code
_entity_poly.pdbx_strand_id
1 'polypeptide(L)'
;MENSATLRYARDNLSDWRPHMKKIGLLINPIAGMGGKVGLKGTDGQEILAEAISRGAMPESAKKAVKALEKLKPLKESIVFLVVSGEMGESVVADLSFRYEVLHQIKGESSVEDSRLFLERLLEDKVDLLLFAGGDGTARNVADTLPFEKEIPVIGIPTGVKIHSPVYAVTPEDAGELAFEFLSDHPLAILAKEVIDIEEAAFRRDEIITKVYGYLHVPYDESHMQNLKAPSLQSDAEAQISAALQVIDDMDEDVIYIIGSGSTTHRILEELGLKGTVLGIDLVKNKKLIAKDVYEQQILDVIGDAPAKLILSPMGGQSYLFGRGNQQLSDKVLAKLDKEDLIILSTPTKLHSLKRQPFLVYTGNPEIDQKISGFYKVVTGYGQYSMYKTVPAAE
;
A
#
# COMPACT_ATOMS: atom_id res chain seq x y z
N MET A 1 -66.89 21.56 12.03
CA MET A 1 -66.08 22.06 10.92
C MET A 1 -64.64 22.32 11.42
N GLU A 2 -63.99 21.30 11.86
CA GLU A 2 -62.59 21.32 12.27
C GLU A 2 -61.98 20.00 11.84
N ASN A 3 -61.39 19.91 10.67
CA ASN A 3 -60.47 18.82 10.28
C ASN A 3 -59.91 18.93 8.84
N SER A 4 -60.04 20.12 8.20
CA SER A 4 -59.48 20.24 6.84
C SER A 4 -58.15 20.98 6.76
N ALA A 5 -57.76 21.72 7.81
CA ALA A 5 -56.49 22.45 7.84
C ALA A 5 -55.29 21.60 8.26
N THR A 6 -55.49 20.63 9.16
CA THR A 6 -54.41 19.73 9.68
C THR A 6 -53.98 18.69 8.65
N LEU A 7 -54.90 18.31 7.73
CA LEU A 7 -54.57 17.36 6.64
C LEU A 7 -53.88 18.02 5.45
N ARG A 8 -54.01 19.35 5.26
CA ARG A 8 -53.25 20.09 4.25
C ARG A 8 -51.81 20.33 4.68
N TYR A 9 -51.55 20.63 5.96
CA TYR A 9 -50.20 20.83 6.51
C TYR A 9 -49.34 19.57 6.48
N ALA A 10 -49.96 18.40 6.58
CA ALA A 10 -49.26 17.10 6.47
C ALA A 10 -48.97 16.69 5.01
N ARG A 11 -49.69 17.22 4.02
CA ARG A 11 -49.46 16.92 2.60
C ARG A 11 -48.38 17.79 1.97
N ASP A 12 -48.26 19.04 2.40
CA ASP A 12 -47.30 19.99 1.84
C ASP A 12 -45.86 19.72 2.38
N ASN A 13 -45.71 19.04 3.54
CA ASN A 13 -44.42 18.62 4.06
C ASN A 13 -43.92 17.24 3.57
N LEU A 14 -44.73 16.48 2.84
CA LEU A 14 -44.34 15.18 2.27
C LEU A 14 -43.82 15.29 0.82
N SER A 15 -43.93 16.45 0.18
CA SER A 15 -43.50 16.66 -1.20
C SER A 15 -42.02 17.05 -1.33
N ASP A 16 -41.36 17.51 -0.26
CA ASP A 16 -39.94 17.90 -0.26
C ASP A 16 -38.98 16.84 0.24
N TRP A 17 -39.45 15.65 0.62
CA TRP A 17 -38.61 14.54 1.02
C TRP A 17 -38.22 13.67 -0.18
N ARG A 18 -37.68 14.28 -1.25
CA ARG A 18 -36.86 13.55 -2.21
C ARG A 18 -35.47 13.40 -1.56
N PRO A 19 -34.97 12.20 -1.35
CA PRO A 19 -33.59 12.05 -0.88
C PRO A 19 -32.68 12.83 -1.85
N HIS A 20 -31.89 13.75 -1.32
CA HIS A 20 -30.95 14.52 -2.12
C HIS A 20 -30.00 13.51 -2.76
N MET A 21 -30.02 13.37 -4.10
CA MET A 21 -29.12 12.47 -4.79
C MET A 21 -27.70 12.93 -4.56
N LYS A 22 -26.87 12.05 -3.96
CA LYS A 22 -25.46 12.35 -3.73
C LYS A 22 -24.68 12.28 -5.06
N LYS A 23 -23.87 13.29 -5.31
CA LYS A 23 -23.05 13.42 -6.52
C LYS A 23 -21.66 12.88 -6.27
N ILE A 24 -21.23 11.93 -7.09
CA ILE A 24 -19.91 11.29 -6.98
C ILE A 24 -19.13 11.58 -8.25
N GLY A 25 -18.00 12.28 -8.13
CA GLY A 25 -17.03 12.37 -9.21
C GLY A 25 -16.32 11.03 -9.40
N LEU A 26 -16.15 10.55 -10.63
CA LEU A 26 -15.34 9.37 -10.94
C LEU A 26 -14.33 9.70 -12.04
N LEU A 27 -13.05 9.56 -11.70
CA LEU A 27 -11.93 9.72 -12.61
C LEU A 27 -11.12 8.43 -12.68
N ILE A 28 -10.99 7.84 -13.85
CA ILE A 28 -10.16 6.65 -14.06
C ILE A 28 -9.00 7.01 -14.97
N ASN A 29 -7.77 6.72 -14.54
CA ASN A 29 -6.60 6.75 -15.41
C ASN A 29 -6.47 5.37 -16.07
N PRO A 30 -6.81 5.21 -17.36
CA PRO A 30 -6.92 3.90 -18.00
C PRO A 30 -5.57 3.18 -18.11
N ILE A 31 -4.46 3.90 -18.17
CA ILE A 31 -3.10 3.32 -18.33
C ILE A 31 -2.39 3.05 -17.00
N ALA A 32 -2.97 3.45 -15.87
CA ALA A 32 -2.33 3.26 -14.58
C ALA A 32 -2.15 1.77 -14.26
N GLY A 33 -0.96 1.42 -13.77
CA GLY A 33 -0.61 0.06 -13.32
C GLY A 33 -0.25 -0.92 -14.44
N MET A 34 -0.31 -0.55 -15.72
CA MET A 34 0.03 -1.44 -16.83
C MET A 34 1.47 -1.96 -16.78
N GLY A 35 2.42 -1.14 -16.33
CA GLY A 35 3.84 -1.52 -16.28
C GLY A 35 4.18 -2.64 -15.29
N GLY A 36 3.35 -2.87 -14.28
CA GLY A 36 3.67 -3.78 -13.17
C GLY A 36 3.92 -5.22 -13.58
N LYS A 37 3.00 -5.81 -14.34
CA LYS A 37 3.07 -7.22 -14.77
C LYS A 37 4.22 -7.49 -15.73
N VAL A 38 4.67 -6.46 -16.45
CA VAL A 38 5.74 -6.57 -17.45
C VAL A 38 7.09 -6.07 -16.92
N GLY A 39 7.20 -5.88 -15.60
CA GLY A 39 8.45 -5.53 -14.93
C GLY A 39 8.91 -4.08 -15.12
N LEU A 40 8.02 -3.19 -15.57
CA LEU A 40 8.28 -1.77 -15.67
C LEU A 40 7.88 -1.07 -14.37
N LYS A 41 8.66 -0.07 -13.96
CA LYS A 41 8.51 0.60 -12.67
C LYS A 41 7.38 1.66 -12.65
N GLY A 42 6.70 1.88 -13.80
CA GLY A 42 5.61 2.84 -14.01
C GLY A 42 5.13 2.78 -15.46
N THR A 43 4.25 3.71 -15.84
CA THR A 43 3.77 3.90 -17.23
C THR A 43 3.86 5.37 -17.65
N ASP A 44 4.68 6.16 -16.95
CA ASP A 44 4.82 7.58 -17.21
C ASP A 44 5.68 7.82 -18.46
N GLY A 45 5.06 8.40 -19.45
CA GLY A 45 5.66 8.70 -20.77
C GLY A 45 5.28 7.72 -21.87
N GLN A 46 5.14 8.25 -23.10
CA GLN A 46 4.69 7.48 -24.27
C GLN A 46 5.62 6.31 -24.63
N GLU A 47 6.92 6.46 -24.41
CA GLU A 47 7.91 5.41 -24.71
C GLU A 47 7.74 4.21 -23.75
N ILE A 48 7.57 4.48 -22.45
CA ILE A 48 7.39 3.43 -21.44
C ILE A 48 6.03 2.74 -21.62
N LEU A 49 4.99 3.49 -21.97
CA LEU A 49 3.68 2.93 -22.30
C LEU A 49 3.74 2.02 -23.52
N ALA A 50 4.41 2.47 -24.61
CA ALA A 50 4.60 1.66 -25.81
C ALA A 50 5.39 0.38 -25.50
N GLU A 51 6.41 0.45 -24.66
CA GLU A 51 7.17 -0.71 -24.21
C GLU A 51 6.30 -1.66 -23.37
N ALA A 52 5.47 -1.13 -22.46
CA ALA A 52 4.53 -1.95 -21.68
C ALA A 52 3.58 -2.72 -22.60
N ILE A 53 2.99 -2.05 -23.56
CA ILE A 53 2.08 -2.67 -24.54
C ILE A 53 2.81 -3.73 -25.37
N SER A 54 4.02 -3.44 -25.84
CA SER A 54 4.84 -4.40 -26.62
C SER A 54 5.16 -5.68 -25.84
N ARG A 55 5.25 -5.57 -24.50
CA ARG A 55 5.44 -6.70 -23.57
C ARG A 55 4.12 -7.40 -23.17
N GLY A 56 2.99 -7.01 -23.77
CA GLY A 56 1.69 -7.63 -23.54
C GLY A 56 0.95 -7.10 -22.28
N ALA A 57 1.29 -5.90 -21.80
CA ALA A 57 0.54 -5.26 -20.71
C ALA A 57 -0.89 -4.94 -21.17
N MET A 58 -1.85 -5.19 -20.26
CA MET A 58 -3.26 -4.90 -20.49
C MET A 58 -3.75 -3.88 -19.45
N PRO A 59 -4.65 -2.95 -19.83
CA PRO A 59 -5.30 -2.04 -18.89
C PRO A 59 -6.09 -2.79 -17.82
N GLU A 60 -5.87 -2.44 -16.54
CA GLU A 60 -6.57 -3.07 -15.41
C GLU A 60 -7.35 -2.06 -14.54
N SER A 61 -7.15 -0.77 -14.77
CA SER A 61 -7.76 0.28 -13.95
C SER A 61 -9.29 0.22 -13.95
N ALA A 62 -9.91 0.03 -15.11
CA ALA A 62 -11.35 -0.11 -15.22
C ALA A 62 -11.88 -1.31 -14.42
N LYS A 63 -11.21 -2.47 -14.50
CA LYS A 63 -11.60 -3.68 -13.75
C LYS A 63 -11.51 -3.46 -12.23
N LYS A 64 -10.49 -2.73 -11.78
CA LYS A 64 -10.33 -2.39 -10.37
C LYS A 64 -11.38 -1.37 -9.92
N ALA A 65 -11.69 -0.38 -10.76
CA ALA A 65 -12.79 0.55 -10.50
C ALA A 65 -14.15 -0.17 -10.40
N VAL A 66 -14.43 -1.14 -11.26
CA VAL A 66 -15.63 -2.00 -11.18
C VAL A 66 -15.76 -2.63 -9.79
N LYS A 67 -14.70 -3.23 -9.26
CA LYS A 67 -14.70 -3.88 -7.93
C LYS A 67 -15.06 -2.90 -6.80
N ALA A 68 -14.54 -1.67 -6.86
CA ALA A 68 -14.92 -0.63 -5.91
C ALA A 68 -16.39 -0.22 -6.06
N LEU A 69 -16.82 0.06 -7.29
CA LEU A 69 -18.18 0.53 -7.56
C LEU A 69 -19.25 -0.53 -7.29
N GLU A 70 -18.91 -1.82 -7.36
CA GLU A 70 -19.84 -2.90 -6.98
C GLU A 70 -20.31 -2.80 -5.52
N LYS A 71 -19.49 -2.27 -4.62
CA LYS A 71 -19.86 -2.01 -3.22
C LYS A 71 -20.92 -0.90 -3.09
N LEU A 72 -21.02 -0.03 -4.08
CA LEU A 72 -22.01 1.08 -4.12
C LEU A 72 -23.35 0.68 -4.72
N LYS A 73 -23.53 -0.54 -5.22
CA LYS A 73 -24.80 -1.02 -5.78
C LYS A 73 -26.01 -0.82 -4.86
N PRO A 74 -25.90 -0.99 -3.52
CA PRO A 74 -27.03 -0.73 -2.62
C PRO A 74 -27.51 0.74 -2.62
N LEU A 75 -26.64 1.69 -2.99
CA LEU A 75 -26.96 3.12 -3.06
C LEU A 75 -27.38 3.58 -4.47
N LYS A 76 -27.53 2.67 -5.43
CA LYS A 76 -27.73 2.98 -6.86
C LYS A 76 -28.85 4.00 -7.15
N GLU A 77 -29.93 3.96 -6.38
CA GLU A 77 -31.07 4.86 -6.59
C GLU A 77 -30.89 6.25 -5.93
N SER A 78 -29.90 6.41 -5.05
CA SER A 78 -29.64 7.62 -4.28
C SER A 78 -28.37 8.36 -4.70
N ILE A 79 -27.62 7.85 -5.68
CA ILE A 79 -26.37 8.44 -6.17
C ILE A 79 -26.42 8.70 -7.67
N VAL A 80 -25.63 9.68 -8.11
CA VAL A 80 -25.36 9.97 -9.52
C VAL A 80 -23.86 10.19 -9.71
N PHE A 81 -23.29 9.57 -10.74
CA PHE A 81 -21.89 9.76 -11.07
C PHE A 81 -21.69 10.91 -12.06
N LEU A 82 -20.71 11.75 -11.78
CA LEU A 82 -20.18 12.75 -12.69
C LEU A 82 -18.88 12.17 -13.26
N VAL A 83 -18.78 12.02 -14.58
CA VAL A 83 -17.73 11.24 -15.21
C VAL A 83 -17.07 11.93 -16.40
N VAL A 84 -15.93 11.43 -16.80
CA VAL A 84 -15.32 11.68 -18.11
C VAL A 84 -15.81 10.61 -19.09
N SER A 85 -15.97 10.98 -20.37
CA SER A 85 -16.43 10.05 -21.40
C SER A 85 -15.51 8.84 -21.59
N GLY A 86 -16.06 7.74 -22.09
CA GLY A 86 -15.31 6.54 -22.46
C GLY A 86 -14.64 5.84 -21.28
N GLU A 87 -13.37 5.44 -21.48
CA GLU A 87 -12.62 4.62 -20.51
C GLU A 87 -12.20 5.36 -19.23
N MET A 88 -12.31 6.69 -19.21
CA MET A 88 -11.96 7.47 -18.03
C MET A 88 -13.10 7.56 -17.00
N GLY A 89 -14.19 6.81 -17.16
CA GLY A 89 -15.25 6.68 -16.15
C GLY A 89 -16.59 6.22 -16.71
N GLU A 90 -17.06 6.81 -17.83
CA GLU A 90 -18.38 6.56 -18.41
C GLU A 90 -18.66 5.06 -18.65
N SER A 91 -17.73 4.36 -19.31
CA SER A 91 -17.92 2.95 -19.65
C SER A 91 -18.17 2.08 -18.41
N VAL A 92 -17.47 2.34 -17.32
CA VAL A 92 -17.60 1.56 -16.07
C VAL A 92 -18.96 1.81 -15.39
N VAL A 93 -19.40 3.05 -15.29
CA VAL A 93 -20.70 3.36 -14.65
C VAL A 93 -21.87 2.91 -15.49
N ALA A 94 -21.75 2.98 -16.83
CA ALA A 94 -22.75 2.50 -17.77
C ALA A 94 -22.91 0.96 -17.68
N ASP A 95 -21.80 0.20 -17.68
CA ASP A 95 -21.81 -1.25 -17.58
C ASP A 95 -22.45 -1.73 -16.25
N LEU A 96 -22.22 -1.01 -15.17
CA LEU A 96 -22.84 -1.26 -13.87
C LEU A 96 -24.26 -0.67 -13.76
N SER A 97 -24.72 0.00 -14.81
CA SER A 97 -26.05 0.64 -14.91
C SER A 97 -26.32 1.64 -13.79
N PHE A 98 -25.33 2.38 -13.32
CA PHE A 98 -25.52 3.55 -12.45
C PHE A 98 -26.08 4.73 -13.24
N ARG A 99 -26.70 5.67 -12.54
CA ARG A 99 -27.04 6.99 -13.12
C ARG A 99 -25.77 7.80 -13.24
N TYR A 100 -25.56 8.45 -14.39
CA TYR A 100 -24.37 9.27 -14.60
C TYR A 100 -24.64 10.47 -15.51
N GLU A 101 -23.75 11.44 -15.41
CA GLU A 101 -23.66 12.60 -16.28
C GLU A 101 -22.20 12.76 -16.75
N VAL A 102 -22.02 12.97 -18.06
CA VAL A 102 -20.69 13.18 -18.64
C VAL A 102 -20.35 14.66 -18.57
N LEU A 103 -19.46 15.05 -17.66
CA LEU A 103 -19.01 16.44 -17.52
C LEU A 103 -17.94 16.82 -18.54
N HIS A 104 -17.10 15.87 -18.95
CA HIS A 104 -16.03 16.11 -19.93
C HIS A 104 -16.02 15.06 -21.02
N GLN A 105 -15.98 15.53 -22.29
CA GLN A 105 -15.89 14.69 -23.48
C GLN A 105 -14.45 14.65 -23.99
N ILE A 106 -13.87 13.47 -24.09
CA ILE A 106 -12.54 13.26 -24.66
C ILE A 106 -12.62 13.40 -26.18
N LYS A 107 -11.61 14.05 -26.75
CA LYS A 107 -11.42 14.17 -28.21
C LYS A 107 -10.13 13.42 -28.60
N GLY A 108 -10.26 12.16 -28.96
CA GLY A 108 -9.11 11.30 -29.30
C GLY A 108 -8.64 10.41 -28.16
N GLU A 109 -7.35 10.29 -27.94
CA GLU A 109 -6.76 9.53 -26.83
C GLU A 109 -6.87 10.33 -25.53
N SER A 110 -7.09 9.61 -24.40
CA SER A 110 -7.15 10.21 -23.07
C SER A 110 -5.80 10.80 -22.64
N SER A 111 -5.83 11.92 -21.95
CA SER A 111 -4.65 12.65 -21.50
C SER A 111 -4.77 13.14 -20.05
N VAL A 112 -3.65 13.60 -19.49
CA VAL A 112 -3.63 14.29 -18.19
C VAL A 112 -4.46 15.56 -18.22
N GLU A 113 -4.49 16.25 -19.37
CA GLU A 113 -5.29 17.46 -19.57
C GLU A 113 -6.79 17.18 -19.48
N ASP A 114 -7.28 16.03 -19.96
CA ASP A 114 -8.68 15.64 -19.79
C ASP A 114 -9.04 15.43 -18.32
N SER A 115 -8.11 14.88 -17.54
CA SER A 115 -8.27 14.75 -16.08
C SER A 115 -8.38 16.12 -15.42
N ARG A 116 -7.51 17.08 -15.79
CA ARG A 116 -7.52 18.45 -15.27
C ARG A 116 -8.83 19.17 -15.59
N LEU A 117 -9.23 19.14 -16.86
CA LEU A 117 -10.47 19.78 -17.31
C LEU A 117 -11.72 19.21 -16.64
N PHE A 118 -11.74 17.91 -16.39
CA PHE A 118 -12.81 17.28 -15.64
C PHE A 118 -12.86 17.77 -14.20
N LEU A 119 -11.71 17.77 -13.50
CA LEU A 119 -11.62 18.20 -12.10
C LEU A 119 -11.99 19.69 -11.95
N GLU A 120 -11.60 20.55 -12.89
CA GLU A 120 -12.01 21.96 -12.91
C GLU A 120 -13.52 22.12 -13.03
N ARG A 121 -14.17 21.35 -13.89
CA ARG A 121 -15.64 21.35 -14.01
C ARG A 121 -16.31 20.80 -12.76
N LEU A 122 -15.70 19.77 -12.14
CA LEU A 122 -16.18 19.20 -10.90
C LEU A 122 -16.22 20.22 -9.75
N LEU A 123 -15.33 21.22 -9.75
CA LEU A 123 -15.32 22.32 -8.78
C LEU A 123 -16.55 23.24 -8.89
N GLU A 124 -17.16 23.32 -10.05
CA GLU A 124 -18.39 24.10 -10.28
C GLU A 124 -19.63 23.37 -9.76
N ASP A 125 -19.58 22.04 -9.71
CA ASP A 125 -20.60 21.16 -9.16
C ASP A 125 -20.32 20.87 -7.67
N LYS A 126 -21.38 20.86 -6.87
CA LYS A 126 -21.24 20.40 -5.47
C LYS A 126 -21.20 18.89 -5.47
N VAL A 127 -19.98 18.31 -5.37
CA VAL A 127 -19.81 16.87 -5.24
C VAL A 127 -19.67 16.47 -3.78
N ASP A 128 -20.27 15.35 -3.43
CA ASP A 128 -20.21 14.79 -2.09
C ASP A 128 -18.91 13.96 -1.90
N LEU A 129 -18.39 13.38 -2.98
CA LEU A 129 -17.20 12.53 -2.97
C LEU A 129 -16.56 12.48 -4.36
N LEU A 130 -15.23 12.50 -4.44
CA LEU A 130 -14.46 12.11 -5.63
C LEU A 130 -13.83 10.74 -5.44
N LEU A 131 -14.14 9.79 -6.31
CA LEU A 131 -13.39 8.54 -6.48
C LEU A 131 -12.43 8.69 -7.64
N PHE A 132 -11.17 8.33 -7.44
CA PHE A 132 -10.21 8.32 -8.55
C PHE A 132 -9.38 7.03 -8.57
N ALA A 133 -9.26 6.41 -9.75
CA ALA A 133 -8.51 5.18 -9.96
C ALA A 133 -7.19 5.47 -10.65
N GLY A 134 -6.06 5.17 -9.97
CA GLY A 134 -4.74 5.52 -10.48
C GLY A 134 -3.59 5.06 -9.60
N GLY A 135 -2.44 5.68 -9.79
CA GLY A 135 -1.25 5.63 -8.95
C GLY A 135 -0.87 7.03 -8.46
N ASP A 136 0.32 7.16 -7.83
CA ASP A 136 0.77 8.43 -7.21
C ASP A 136 0.77 9.62 -8.18
N GLY A 137 1.13 9.42 -9.46
CA GLY A 137 1.01 10.45 -10.49
C GLY A 137 -0.44 10.93 -10.70
N THR A 138 -1.44 10.05 -10.61
CA THR A 138 -2.84 10.44 -10.68
C THR A 138 -3.27 11.23 -9.43
N ALA A 139 -2.85 10.79 -8.24
CA ALA A 139 -3.10 11.53 -7.00
C ALA A 139 -2.50 12.94 -7.05
N ARG A 140 -1.30 13.09 -7.63
CA ARG A 140 -0.65 14.38 -7.85
C ARG A 140 -1.50 15.27 -8.75
N ASN A 141 -1.98 14.77 -9.89
CA ASN A 141 -2.84 15.55 -10.80
C ASN A 141 -4.14 16.00 -10.11
N VAL A 142 -4.70 15.15 -9.23
CA VAL A 142 -5.87 15.53 -8.40
C VAL A 142 -5.52 16.64 -7.44
N ALA A 143 -4.40 16.52 -6.69
CA ALA A 143 -3.98 17.52 -5.71
C ALA A 143 -3.55 18.85 -6.36
N ASP A 144 -2.92 18.80 -7.55
CA ASP A 144 -2.53 20.00 -8.30
C ASP A 144 -3.76 20.79 -8.82
N THR A 145 -4.90 20.11 -9.03
CA THR A 145 -6.10 20.72 -9.63
C THR A 145 -7.16 21.07 -8.58
N LEU A 146 -7.36 20.26 -7.55
CA LEU A 146 -8.33 20.52 -6.50
C LEU A 146 -7.73 21.37 -5.39
N PRO A 147 -8.18 22.64 -5.21
CA PRO A 147 -7.71 23.47 -4.10
C PRO A 147 -8.05 22.81 -2.75
N PHE A 148 -7.08 22.71 -1.86
CA PHE A 148 -7.28 22.10 -0.54
C PHE A 148 -8.40 22.79 0.27
N GLU A 149 -8.56 24.09 0.10
CA GLU A 149 -9.58 24.92 0.78
C GLU A 149 -11.03 24.59 0.36
N LYS A 150 -11.19 23.81 -0.71
CA LYS A 150 -12.53 23.37 -1.14
C LYS A 150 -13.06 22.18 -0.36
N GLU A 151 -12.22 21.54 0.44
CA GLU A 151 -12.57 20.43 1.34
C GLU A 151 -13.36 19.29 0.65
N ILE A 152 -13.09 19.05 -0.64
CA ILE A 152 -13.75 17.97 -1.38
C ILE A 152 -13.22 16.64 -0.87
N PRO A 153 -14.08 15.75 -0.33
CA PRO A 153 -13.65 14.43 0.08
C PRO A 153 -13.21 13.59 -1.11
N VAL A 154 -12.07 12.90 -0.99
CA VAL A 154 -11.54 12.04 -2.05
C VAL A 154 -11.16 10.66 -1.51
N ILE A 155 -11.34 9.61 -2.32
CA ILE A 155 -10.84 8.26 -2.05
C ILE A 155 -10.14 7.74 -3.29
N GLY A 156 -8.88 7.35 -3.15
CA GLY A 156 -8.10 6.72 -4.20
C GLY A 156 -8.39 5.22 -4.30
N ILE A 157 -8.74 4.75 -5.50
CA ILE A 157 -8.85 3.33 -5.85
C ILE A 157 -7.46 2.88 -6.35
N PRO A 158 -6.77 1.96 -5.66
CA PRO A 158 -5.39 1.62 -5.97
C PRO A 158 -5.30 0.81 -7.27
N THR A 159 -4.77 1.40 -8.34
CA THR A 159 -4.53 0.71 -9.61
C THR A 159 -3.06 0.69 -10.02
N GLY A 160 -2.24 1.58 -9.46
CA GLY A 160 -0.81 1.66 -9.69
C GLY A 160 0.00 0.46 -9.19
N VAL A 161 1.27 0.38 -9.60
CA VAL A 161 2.19 -0.72 -9.24
C VAL A 161 2.80 -0.51 -7.85
N LYS A 162 3.16 0.73 -7.55
CA LYS A 162 3.73 1.19 -6.29
C LYS A 162 2.99 2.45 -5.89
N ILE A 163 2.33 2.42 -4.77
CA ILE A 163 1.54 3.51 -4.24
C ILE A 163 2.13 3.90 -2.90
N HIS A 164 2.50 5.16 -2.76
CA HIS A 164 3.11 5.73 -1.56
C HIS A 164 2.17 6.70 -0.86
N SER A 165 1.22 7.28 -1.60
CA SER A 165 0.27 8.26 -1.07
C SER A 165 -0.79 7.62 -0.19
N PRO A 166 -0.97 8.07 1.07
CA PRO A 166 -1.99 7.57 1.99
C PRO A 166 -3.43 8.03 1.65
N VAL A 167 -3.64 8.54 0.45
CA VAL A 167 -4.97 8.91 -0.08
C VAL A 167 -5.67 7.72 -0.73
N TYR A 168 -5.00 6.58 -0.84
CA TYR A 168 -5.54 5.35 -1.41
C TYR A 168 -6.03 4.40 -0.34
N ALA A 169 -7.10 3.68 -0.64
CA ALA A 169 -7.51 2.51 0.13
C ALA A 169 -6.51 1.34 -0.05
N VAL A 170 -6.60 0.32 0.79
CA VAL A 170 -5.69 -0.84 0.74
C VAL A 170 -5.95 -1.67 -0.52
N THR A 171 -7.22 -1.91 -0.83
CA THR A 171 -7.68 -2.62 -2.02
C THR A 171 -8.74 -1.81 -2.76
N PRO A 172 -9.06 -2.14 -4.02
CA PRO A 172 -10.21 -1.54 -4.71
C PRO A 172 -11.52 -1.78 -3.97
N GLU A 173 -11.71 -2.96 -3.39
CA GLU A 173 -12.88 -3.33 -2.61
C GLU A 173 -12.99 -2.46 -1.34
N ASP A 174 -11.88 -2.23 -0.63
CA ASP A 174 -11.84 -1.32 0.54
C ASP A 174 -12.21 0.12 0.15
N ALA A 175 -11.78 0.60 -1.02
CA ALA A 175 -12.18 1.92 -1.52
C ALA A 175 -13.70 2.03 -1.69
N GLY A 176 -14.32 0.98 -2.20
CA GLY A 176 -15.76 0.90 -2.37
C GLY A 176 -16.52 0.82 -1.05
N GLU A 177 -16.03 0.03 -0.08
CA GLU A 177 -16.63 -0.09 1.25
C GLU A 177 -16.56 1.24 2.01
N LEU A 178 -15.40 1.89 2.02
CA LEU A 178 -15.24 3.21 2.63
C LEU A 178 -16.15 4.27 1.98
N ALA A 179 -16.26 4.25 0.65
CA ALA A 179 -17.18 5.15 -0.06
C ALA A 179 -18.65 4.85 0.29
N PHE A 180 -19.03 3.58 0.40
CA PHE A 180 -20.36 3.18 0.83
C PHE A 180 -20.69 3.68 2.24
N GLU A 181 -19.80 3.48 3.19
CA GLU A 181 -19.96 3.96 4.58
C GLU A 181 -20.08 5.47 4.62
N PHE A 182 -19.20 6.19 3.94
CA PHE A 182 -19.22 7.66 3.87
C PHE A 182 -20.52 8.20 3.26
N LEU A 183 -20.97 7.59 2.16
CA LEU A 183 -22.21 7.99 1.48
C LEU A 183 -23.49 7.55 2.21
N SER A 184 -23.38 6.59 3.13
CA SER A 184 -24.49 6.15 4.00
C SER A 184 -24.60 6.95 5.29
N ASP A 185 -23.96 8.12 5.35
CA ASP A 185 -23.97 9.06 6.48
C ASP A 185 -23.41 8.45 7.78
N HIS A 186 -22.52 7.44 7.66
CA HIS A 186 -21.73 7.00 8.80
C HIS A 186 -20.73 8.11 9.20
N PRO A 187 -20.57 8.39 10.48
CA PRO A 187 -19.69 9.46 10.96
C PRO A 187 -18.22 9.08 10.79
N LEU A 188 -17.69 9.27 9.60
CA LEU A 188 -16.26 9.10 9.32
C LEU A 188 -15.52 10.43 9.52
N ALA A 189 -14.34 10.36 10.12
CA ALA A 189 -13.45 11.51 10.17
C ALA A 189 -12.89 11.81 8.78
N ILE A 190 -12.84 13.08 8.40
CA ILE A 190 -12.14 13.52 7.19
C ILE A 190 -10.77 14.03 7.62
N LEU A 191 -9.71 13.41 7.12
CA LEU A 191 -8.34 13.76 7.45
C LEU A 191 -7.60 14.33 6.24
N ALA A 192 -6.76 15.34 6.48
CA ALA A 192 -5.78 15.78 5.50
C ALA A 192 -4.70 14.69 5.34
N LYS A 193 -4.53 14.16 4.13
CA LYS A 193 -3.53 13.15 3.80
C LYS A 193 -2.59 13.68 2.73
N GLU A 194 -1.31 13.37 2.89
CA GLU A 194 -0.27 13.77 1.95
C GLU A 194 -0.41 13.04 0.61
N VAL A 195 -0.19 13.75 -0.47
CA VAL A 195 0.06 13.19 -1.79
C VAL A 195 1.56 13.09 -1.98
N ILE A 196 2.06 11.86 -2.08
CA ILE A 196 3.50 11.56 -2.13
C ILE A 196 3.81 10.92 -3.48
N ASP A 197 4.87 11.38 -4.14
CA ASP A 197 5.38 10.74 -5.34
C ASP A 197 6.91 10.70 -5.30
N ILE A 198 7.50 9.79 -6.08
CA ILE A 198 8.95 9.63 -6.15
C ILE A 198 9.54 10.71 -7.05
N GLU A 199 10.63 11.32 -6.61
CA GLU A 199 11.38 12.25 -7.45
C GLU A 199 12.11 11.49 -8.57
N GLU A 200 11.65 11.66 -9.82
CA GLU A 200 12.18 10.93 -11.00
C GLU A 200 13.70 11.09 -11.17
N ALA A 201 14.24 12.29 -10.87
CA ALA A 201 15.67 12.56 -11.00
C ALA A 201 16.51 11.73 -10.00
N ALA A 202 16.01 11.51 -8.78
CA ALA A 202 16.64 10.67 -7.78
C ALA A 202 16.49 9.19 -8.14
N PHE A 203 15.31 8.80 -8.63
CA PHE A 203 15.04 7.43 -9.06
C PHE A 203 15.94 6.94 -10.21
N ARG A 204 16.33 7.83 -11.14
CA ARG A 204 17.31 7.51 -12.19
C ARG A 204 18.71 7.26 -11.65
N ARG A 205 19.01 7.69 -10.42
CA ARG A 205 20.28 7.44 -9.71
C ARG A 205 20.21 6.29 -8.70
N ASP A 206 19.14 5.45 -8.79
CA ASP A 206 18.81 4.40 -7.81
C ASP A 206 18.58 4.91 -6.37
N GLU A 207 18.25 6.20 -6.22
CA GLU A 207 17.88 6.83 -4.97
C GLU A 207 16.34 6.92 -4.88
N ILE A 208 15.74 6.46 -3.78
CA ILE A 208 14.30 6.62 -3.54
C ILE A 208 14.12 7.86 -2.67
N ILE A 209 13.84 8.99 -3.31
CA ILE A 209 13.46 10.23 -2.63
C ILE A 209 11.99 10.47 -2.89
N THR A 210 11.19 10.47 -1.83
CA THR A 210 9.77 10.82 -1.89
C THR A 210 9.60 12.31 -1.60
N LYS A 211 8.69 12.95 -2.34
CA LYS A 211 8.33 14.36 -2.17
C LYS A 211 6.83 14.46 -1.93
N VAL A 212 6.44 15.33 -1.00
CA VAL A 212 5.03 15.71 -0.80
C VAL A 212 4.68 16.77 -1.84
N TYR A 213 3.65 16.50 -2.64
CA TYR A 213 3.15 17.39 -3.68
C TYR A 213 1.93 18.19 -3.26
N GLY A 214 1.21 17.75 -2.25
CA GLY A 214 0.02 18.43 -1.74
C GLY A 214 -0.70 17.59 -0.69
N TYR A 215 -1.90 18.03 -0.34
CA TYR A 215 -2.77 17.36 0.63
C TYR A 215 -4.17 17.22 0.05
N LEU A 216 -4.87 16.14 0.38
CA LEU A 216 -6.25 15.90 0.02
C LEU A 216 -7.07 15.53 1.26
N HIS A 217 -8.35 15.86 1.24
CA HIS A 217 -9.30 15.51 2.29
C HIS A 217 -9.81 14.09 2.08
N VAL A 218 -9.49 13.18 2.98
CA VAL A 218 -9.80 11.75 2.82
C VAL A 218 -10.70 11.27 3.95
N PRO A 219 -11.90 10.72 3.65
CA PRO A 219 -12.66 9.95 4.63
C PRO A 219 -11.80 8.81 5.17
N TYR A 220 -11.72 8.67 6.50
CA TYR A 220 -10.74 7.80 7.12
C TYR A 220 -11.39 6.78 8.03
N ASP A 221 -11.16 5.52 7.73
CA ASP A 221 -11.32 4.38 8.61
C ASP A 221 -10.04 3.54 8.62
N GLU A 222 -9.57 3.16 9.82
CA GLU A 222 -8.31 2.43 9.98
C GLU A 222 -8.31 1.05 9.31
N SER A 223 -9.48 0.47 9.09
CA SER A 223 -9.63 -0.86 8.50
C SER A 223 -9.52 -0.86 6.97
N HIS A 224 -9.88 0.26 6.31
CA HIS A 224 -10.02 0.35 4.87
C HIS A 224 -8.95 1.19 4.18
N MET A 225 -8.29 2.07 4.91
CA MET A 225 -7.26 2.93 4.33
C MET A 225 -5.85 2.34 4.50
N GLN A 226 -5.01 2.61 3.51
CA GLN A 226 -3.59 2.38 3.69
C GLN A 226 -3.13 3.22 4.88
N ASN A 227 -2.89 2.55 6.00
CA ASN A 227 -2.20 3.16 7.12
C ASN A 227 -0.72 3.29 6.75
N LEU A 228 -0.42 4.20 5.86
CA LEU A 228 0.77 4.96 5.94
C LEU A 228 0.52 6.05 7.02
N LYS A 229 0.36 5.66 8.30
CA LYS A 229 1.25 6.29 9.27
C LYS A 229 2.62 5.89 8.75
N ALA A 230 3.17 6.66 7.82
CA ALA A 230 4.54 6.98 7.97
C ALA A 230 4.64 7.50 9.41
N PRO A 231 5.26 6.77 10.36
CA PRO A 231 6.03 7.48 11.34
C PRO A 231 6.77 8.46 10.45
N SER A 232 6.97 9.67 10.88
CA SER A 232 7.90 10.54 10.14
C SER A 232 9.01 9.60 9.69
N LEU A 233 9.47 9.64 8.43
CA LEU A 233 10.57 8.81 7.94
C LEU A 233 11.70 8.74 8.97
N GLN A 234 11.81 9.78 9.77
CA GLN A 234 12.65 9.95 10.94
C GLN A 234 12.30 8.99 12.09
N SER A 235 11.03 8.75 12.44
CA SER A 235 10.68 7.88 13.57
C SER A 235 10.80 6.38 13.22
N ASP A 236 10.59 5.97 11.97
CA ASP A 236 10.81 4.59 11.56
C ASP A 236 12.31 4.28 11.43
N ALA A 237 13.11 5.22 10.93
CA ALA A 237 14.56 5.13 10.91
C ALA A 237 15.14 5.06 12.33
N GLU A 238 14.65 5.88 13.26
CA GLU A 238 15.04 5.83 14.68
C GLU A 238 14.65 4.51 15.33
N ALA A 239 13.48 3.96 15.02
CA ALA A 239 13.06 2.64 15.50
C ALA A 239 13.94 1.52 14.93
N GLN A 240 14.34 1.61 13.65
CA GLN A 240 15.28 0.66 13.04
C GLN A 240 16.66 0.72 13.72
N ILE A 241 17.21 1.93 13.96
CA ILE A 241 18.47 2.11 14.69
C ILE A 241 18.34 1.53 16.10
N SER A 242 17.27 1.88 16.82
CA SER A 242 17.03 1.42 18.19
C SER A 242 16.95 -0.11 18.28
N ALA A 243 16.26 -0.76 17.32
CA ALA A 243 16.20 -2.23 17.26
C ALA A 243 17.54 -2.86 16.85
N ALA A 244 18.28 -2.24 15.94
CA ALA A 244 19.60 -2.71 15.52
C ALA A 244 20.60 -2.67 16.68
N LEU A 245 20.63 -1.59 17.47
CA LEU A 245 21.48 -1.44 18.64
C LEU A 245 21.18 -2.52 19.69
N GLN A 246 19.90 -2.86 19.92
CA GLN A 246 19.55 -3.97 20.82
C GLN A 246 20.15 -5.29 20.33
N VAL A 247 20.01 -5.60 19.04
CA VAL A 247 20.58 -6.85 18.49
C VAL A 247 22.11 -6.85 18.57
N ILE A 248 22.77 -5.72 18.32
CA ILE A 248 24.23 -5.59 18.40
C ILE A 248 24.74 -5.80 19.85
N ASP A 249 24.01 -5.30 20.83
CA ASP A 249 24.36 -5.49 22.25
C ASP A 249 24.17 -6.93 22.70
N ASP A 250 23.16 -7.63 22.14
CA ASP A 250 22.87 -9.04 22.41
C ASP A 250 23.77 -10.02 21.61
N MET A 251 24.69 -9.53 20.77
CA MET A 251 25.59 -10.40 19.99
C MET A 251 26.63 -11.06 20.88
N ASP A 252 26.58 -12.40 20.91
CA ASP A 252 27.56 -13.24 21.60
C ASP A 252 28.91 -13.31 20.82
N GLU A 253 30.01 -13.51 21.55
CA GLU A 253 31.30 -13.80 20.95
C GLU A 253 31.33 -15.21 20.35
N ASP A 254 32.12 -15.38 19.28
CA ASP A 254 32.31 -16.63 18.54
C ASP A 254 31.06 -17.23 17.86
N VAL A 255 29.93 -16.57 17.89
CA VAL A 255 28.72 -16.91 17.14
C VAL A 255 28.76 -16.27 15.76
N ILE A 256 28.34 -17.01 14.73
CA ILE A 256 28.17 -16.51 13.36
C ILE A 256 26.74 -15.98 13.21
N TYR A 257 26.61 -14.71 12.89
CA TYR A 257 25.32 -14.08 12.61
C TYR A 257 25.08 -13.99 11.12
N ILE A 258 24.03 -14.67 10.65
CA ILE A 258 23.53 -14.60 9.28
C ILE A 258 22.59 -13.41 9.21
N ILE A 259 22.98 -12.34 8.50
CA ILE A 259 22.18 -11.14 8.37
C ILE A 259 21.31 -11.26 7.13
N GLY A 260 20.01 -11.39 7.31
CA GLY A 260 19.02 -11.49 6.24
C GLY A 260 18.89 -10.19 5.45
N SER A 261 18.37 -10.29 4.22
CA SER A 261 18.14 -9.15 3.33
C SER A 261 17.08 -8.17 3.88
N GLY A 262 17.20 -6.91 3.52
CA GLY A 262 16.24 -5.85 3.82
C GLY A 262 16.86 -4.65 4.55
N SER A 263 16.22 -3.48 4.41
CA SER A 263 16.70 -2.23 5.03
C SER A 263 16.75 -2.30 6.56
N THR A 264 15.82 -3.03 7.18
CA THR A 264 15.76 -3.14 8.65
C THR A 264 16.93 -3.94 9.22
N THR A 265 17.30 -5.06 8.58
CA THR A 265 18.46 -5.88 8.97
C THR A 265 19.77 -5.23 8.58
N HIS A 266 19.80 -4.55 7.43
CA HIS A 266 20.97 -3.82 6.95
C HIS A 266 21.41 -2.73 7.93
N ARG A 267 20.48 -2.14 8.68
CA ARG A 267 20.80 -1.15 9.72
C ARG A 267 21.80 -1.66 10.75
N ILE A 268 21.79 -2.96 11.06
CA ILE A 268 22.79 -3.57 11.95
C ILE A 268 24.21 -3.43 11.39
N LEU A 269 24.36 -3.65 10.07
CA LEU A 269 25.68 -3.50 9.42
C LEU A 269 26.14 -2.05 9.40
N GLU A 270 25.23 -1.11 9.16
CA GLU A 270 25.52 0.33 9.20
C GLU A 270 25.97 0.78 10.59
N GLU A 271 25.26 0.38 11.66
CA GLU A 271 25.61 0.74 13.04
C GLU A 271 26.93 0.07 13.50
N LEU A 272 27.30 -1.07 12.92
CA LEU A 272 28.61 -1.70 13.12
C LEU A 272 29.71 -1.07 12.24
N GLY A 273 29.38 -0.12 11.35
CA GLY A 273 30.33 0.47 10.39
C GLY A 273 30.79 -0.50 9.29
N LEU A 274 29.99 -1.54 9.01
CA LEU A 274 30.30 -2.58 8.04
C LEU A 274 29.65 -2.29 6.68
N LYS A 275 30.37 -2.53 5.59
CA LYS A 275 29.87 -2.34 4.21
C LYS A 275 29.25 -3.63 3.67
N GLY A 276 28.10 -4.00 4.20
CA GLY A 276 27.33 -5.15 3.73
C GLY A 276 26.42 -4.85 2.54
N THR A 277 25.41 -5.71 2.33
CA THR A 277 24.40 -5.61 1.26
C THR A 277 23.00 -5.36 1.83
N VAL A 278 22.17 -4.66 1.08
CA VAL A 278 20.75 -4.48 1.44
C VAL A 278 19.90 -5.66 0.96
N LEU A 279 20.23 -6.23 -0.19
CA LEU A 279 19.43 -7.25 -0.86
C LEU A 279 20.02 -8.67 -0.75
N GLY A 280 21.28 -8.79 -0.37
CA GLY A 280 21.97 -10.06 -0.17
C GLY A 280 21.92 -10.54 1.29
N ILE A 281 22.59 -11.64 1.53
CA ILE A 281 22.83 -12.23 2.86
C ILE A 281 24.29 -12.01 3.22
N ASP A 282 24.55 -11.46 4.39
CA ASP A 282 25.90 -11.20 4.87
C ASP A 282 26.18 -12.00 6.15
N LEU A 283 27.42 -12.40 6.36
CA LEU A 283 27.83 -13.13 7.56
C LEU A 283 28.75 -12.28 8.43
N VAL A 284 28.39 -12.18 9.71
CA VAL A 284 29.12 -11.40 10.72
C VAL A 284 29.54 -12.31 11.86
N LYS A 285 30.78 -12.18 12.30
CA LYS A 285 31.29 -12.84 13.51
C LYS A 285 32.16 -11.86 14.31
N ASN A 286 31.96 -11.81 15.62
CA ASN A 286 32.68 -10.90 16.51
C ASN A 286 32.59 -9.43 16.00
N LYS A 287 31.39 -9.02 15.56
CA LYS A 287 31.11 -7.66 15.01
C LYS A 287 31.96 -7.30 13.78
N LYS A 288 32.44 -8.29 13.03
CA LYS A 288 33.20 -8.13 11.78
C LYS A 288 32.51 -8.87 10.64
N LEU A 289 32.48 -8.26 9.47
CA LEU A 289 31.99 -8.90 8.26
C LEU A 289 32.98 -10.01 7.84
N ILE A 290 32.52 -11.26 7.80
CA ILE A 290 33.36 -12.42 7.42
C ILE A 290 33.04 -12.93 6.01
N ALA A 291 31.83 -12.71 5.52
CA ALA A 291 31.42 -12.96 4.14
C ALA A 291 30.30 -12.02 3.72
N LYS A 292 30.25 -11.68 2.45
CA LYS A 292 29.30 -10.69 1.89
C LYS A 292 28.57 -11.29 0.71
N ASP A 293 27.23 -11.01 0.62
CA ASP A 293 26.37 -11.41 -0.49
C ASP A 293 26.47 -12.90 -0.81
N VAL A 294 26.29 -13.73 0.24
CA VAL A 294 26.49 -15.18 0.16
C VAL A 294 25.22 -15.92 -0.28
N TYR A 295 25.41 -17.02 -1.00
CA TYR A 295 24.34 -17.95 -1.37
C TYR A 295 24.35 -19.22 -0.50
N GLU A 296 23.33 -20.09 -0.64
CA GLU A 296 23.08 -21.26 0.20
C GLU A 296 24.37 -22.06 0.54
N GLN A 297 25.12 -22.48 -0.48
CA GLN A 297 26.30 -23.32 -0.24
C GLN A 297 27.38 -22.59 0.55
N GLN A 298 27.62 -21.31 0.26
CA GLN A 298 28.60 -20.51 1.01
C GLN A 298 28.17 -20.31 2.47
N ILE A 299 26.87 -20.13 2.74
CA ILE A 299 26.36 -20.08 4.10
C ILE A 299 26.67 -21.39 4.81
N LEU A 300 26.31 -22.53 4.20
CA LEU A 300 26.52 -23.86 4.77
C LEU A 300 28.00 -24.15 5.02
N ASP A 301 28.89 -23.78 4.09
CA ASP A 301 30.32 -23.97 4.20
C ASP A 301 30.95 -23.16 5.36
N VAL A 302 30.46 -21.90 5.52
CA VAL A 302 30.99 -21.00 6.56
C VAL A 302 30.46 -21.35 7.95
N ILE A 303 29.18 -21.68 8.08
CA ILE A 303 28.60 -22.02 9.38
C ILE A 303 29.09 -23.42 9.85
N GLY A 304 29.20 -24.39 8.92
CA GLY A 304 29.63 -25.75 9.28
C GLY A 304 28.87 -26.31 10.49
N ASP A 305 29.61 -26.57 11.57
CA ASP A 305 29.07 -26.96 12.88
C ASP A 305 29.28 -25.87 13.96
N ALA A 306 29.68 -24.67 13.55
CA ALA A 306 29.87 -23.57 14.47
C ALA A 306 28.48 -23.00 14.95
N PRO A 307 28.44 -22.45 16.16
CA PRO A 307 27.23 -21.74 16.62
C PRO A 307 26.85 -20.63 15.65
N ALA A 308 25.61 -20.64 15.19
CA ALA A 308 25.10 -19.64 14.26
C ALA A 308 23.70 -19.17 14.66
N LYS A 309 23.41 -17.89 14.42
CA LYS A 309 22.09 -17.30 14.58
C LYS A 309 21.70 -16.56 13.33
N LEU A 310 20.42 -16.54 13.02
CA LEU A 310 19.86 -15.86 11.84
C LEU A 310 19.05 -14.64 12.27
N ILE A 311 19.44 -13.50 11.75
CA ILE A 311 18.74 -12.23 11.94
C ILE A 311 17.93 -11.89 10.69
N LEU A 312 16.63 -11.67 10.85
CA LEU A 312 15.74 -11.42 9.75
C LEU A 312 14.62 -10.43 10.11
N SER A 313 13.99 -9.89 9.09
CA SER A 313 12.86 -9.00 9.22
C SER A 313 11.74 -9.43 8.26
N PRO A 314 10.45 -9.35 8.66
CA PRO A 314 9.37 -9.70 7.76
C PRO A 314 9.41 -8.81 6.51
N MET A 315 9.07 -9.38 5.37
CA MET A 315 8.98 -8.61 4.12
C MET A 315 7.86 -7.59 4.19
N GLY A 316 8.15 -6.37 3.78
CA GLY A 316 7.19 -5.28 3.82
C GLY A 316 5.90 -5.60 3.08
N GLY A 317 4.75 -5.43 3.76
CA GLY A 317 3.42 -5.59 3.18
C GLY A 317 2.95 -7.01 2.90
N GLN A 318 3.76 -8.07 3.18
CA GLN A 318 3.42 -9.44 2.79
C GLN A 318 3.50 -10.48 3.91
N SER A 319 3.85 -10.11 5.12
CA SER A 319 4.02 -11.00 6.29
C SER A 319 5.02 -12.17 6.15
N TYR A 320 5.69 -12.36 5.00
CA TYR A 320 6.62 -13.45 4.81
C TYR A 320 7.94 -13.23 5.56
N LEU A 321 8.36 -14.22 6.35
CA LEU A 321 9.72 -14.33 6.88
C LEU A 321 10.63 -15.10 5.92
N PHE A 322 10.12 -16.16 5.30
CA PHE A 322 10.84 -17.02 4.38
C PHE A 322 10.01 -17.33 3.13
N GLY A 323 10.70 -17.59 2.01
CA GLY A 323 10.10 -18.04 0.76
C GLY A 323 9.88 -16.96 -0.28
N ARG A 324 10.15 -15.69 0.07
CA ARG A 324 10.13 -14.57 -0.88
C ARG A 324 11.38 -13.70 -0.68
N GLY A 325 12.17 -13.54 -1.75
CA GLY A 325 13.33 -12.64 -1.77
C GLY A 325 14.52 -13.05 -0.91
N ASN A 326 14.50 -14.21 -0.27
CA ASN A 326 15.56 -14.74 0.58
C ASN A 326 15.74 -16.25 0.44
N GLN A 327 15.65 -16.77 -0.77
CA GLN A 327 15.76 -18.21 -1.07
C GLN A 327 17.13 -18.81 -0.71
N GLN A 328 18.16 -17.98 -0.50
CA GLN A 328 19.46 -18.40 0.03
C GLN A 328 19.34 -18.99 1.44
N LEU A 329 18.32 -18.57 2.21
CA LEU A 329 17.93 -19.14 3.50
C LEU A 329 17.01 -20.35 3.27
N SER A 330 17.57 -21.39 2.68
CA SER A 330 16.86 -22.60 2.31
C SER A 330 16.51 -23.48 3.52
N ASP A 331 15.74 -24.52 3.26
CA ASP A 331 15.43 -25.56 4.25
C ASP A 331 16.70 -26.20 4.83
N LYS A 332 17.77 -26.37 4.03
CA LYS A 332 19.06 -26.92 4.49
C LYS A 332 19.79 -25.98 5.47
N VAL A 333 19.75 -24.67 5.19
CA VAL A 333 20.32 -23.68 6.11
C VAL A 333 19.51 -23.66 7.41
N LEU A 334 18.19 -23.64 7.29
CA LEU A 334 17.27 -23.59 8.44
C LEU A 334 17.26 -24.91 9.25
N ALA A 335 17.57 -26.04 8.63
CA ALA A 335 17.73 -27.32 9.33
C ALA A 335 18.88 -27.29 10.36
N LYS A 336 19.91 -26.45 10.13
CA LYS A 336 21.04 -26.27 11.03
C LYS A 336 20.79 -25.32 12.21
N LEU A 337 19.67 -24.64 12.22
CA LEU A 337 19.30 -23.66 13.23
C LEU A 337 18.12 -24.17 14.05
N ASP A 338 18.11 -23.87 15.33
CA ASP A 338 16.94 -24.07 16.15
C ASP A 338 16.08 -22.80 16.18
N LYS A 339 14.88 -22.92 16.72
CA LYS A 339 13.94 -21.80 16.78
C LYS A 339 14.50 -20.60 17.56
N GLU A 340 15.27 -20.88 18.59
CA GLU A 340 15.92 -19.93 19.47
C GLU A 340 17.07 -19.17 18.79
N ASP A 341 17.58 -19.71 17.68
CA ASP A 341 18.63 -19.08 16.88
C ASP A 341 18.09 -18.05 15.89
N LEU A 342 16.75 -17.94 15.75
CA LEU A 342 16.10 -16.97 14.88
C LEU A 342 15.77 -15.69 15.64
N ILE A 343 16.43 -14.60 15.27
CA ILE A 343 16.22 -13.25 15.80
C ILE A 343 15.42 -12.46 14.78
N ILE A 344 14.19 -12.13 15.13
CA ILE A 344 13.31 -11.32 14.25
C ILE A 344 13.32 -9.91 14.74
N LEU A 345 13.63 -8.97 13.83
CA LEU A 345 13.52 -7.56 14.14
C LEU A 345 12.57 -6.86 13.17
N SER A 346 11.79 -5.93 13.71
CA SER A 346 10.81 -5.18 12.94
C SER A 346 10.46 -3.88 13.65
N THR A 347 10.18 -2.83 12.91
CA THR A 347 9.66 -1.61 13.55
C THR A 347 8.20 -1.81 14.00
N PRO A 348 7.74 -1.09 15.03
CA PRO A 348 6.33 -1.12 15.45
C PRO A 348 5.37 -0.82 14.31
N THR A 349 5.73 0.14 13.45
CA THR A 349 4.97 0.51 12.26
C THR A 349 4.82 -0.66 11.29
N LYS A 350 5.92 -1.36 11.02
CA LYS A 350 5.91 -2.51 10.11
C LYS A 350 5.03 -3.63 10.66
N LEU A 351 5.11 -3.93 11.97
CA LEU A 351 4.22 -4.89 12.61
C LEU A 351 2.75 -4.47 12.56
N HIS A 352 2.49 -3.18 12.79
CA HIS A 352 1.12 -2.64 12.72
C HIS A 352 0.54 -2.77 11.31
N SER A 353 1.36 -2.50 10.27
CA SER A 353 0.93 -2.61 8.87
C SER A 353 0.49 -4.02 8.45
N LEU A 354 0.93 -5.05 9.19
CA LEU A 354 0.53 -6.43 8.95
C LEU A 354 -0.87 -6.78 9.49
N LYS A 355 -1.60 -5.82 10.06
CA LYS A 355 -2.98 -5.99 10.55
C LYS A 355 -3.18 -7.25 11.42
N ARG A 356 -2.21 -7.58 12.26
CA ARG A 356 -2.16 -8.79 13.11
C ARG A 356 -2.13 -10.13 12.36
N GLN A 357 -1.91 -10.12 11.04
CA GLN A 357 -1.69 -11.35 10.30
C GLN A 357 -0.40 -12.01 10.79
N PRO A 358 -0.37 -13.34 10.98
CA PRO A 358 0.86 -14.01 11.39
C PRO A 358 1.95 -13.87 10.34
N PHE A 359 3.19 -14.03 10.75
CA PHE A 359 4.28 -14.20 9.81
C PHE A 359 4.13 -15.53 9.07
N LEU A 360 4.46 -15.52 7.78
CA LEU A 360 4.34 -16.66 6.91
C LEU A 360 5.73 -17.26 6.63
N VAL A 361 5.78 -18.59 6.62
CA VAL A 361 6.97 -19.37 6.31
C VAL A 361 6.67 -20.29 5.14
N TYR A 362 7.55 -20.26 4.13
CA TYR A 362 7.48 -21.17 3.00
C TYR A 362 8.90 -21.48 2.52
N THR A 363 9.45 -22.62 2.94
CA THR A 363 10.78 -23.07 2.53
C THR A 363 10.72 -24.14 1.42
N GLY A 364 9.52 -24.62 1.13
CA GLY A 364 9.30 -25.79 0.27
C GLY A 364 9.48 -27.13 1.01
N ASN A 365 9.79 -27.10 2.31
CA ASN A 365 9.89 -28.26 3.17
C ASN A 365 8.95 -28.12 4.38
N PRO A 366 7.79 -28.82 4.38
CA PRO A 366 6.78 -28.67 5.43
C PRO A 366 7.27 -28.99 6.84
N GLU A 367 8.25 -29.89 7.00
CA GLU A 367 8.82 -30.24 8.31
C GLU A 367 9.62 -29.06 8.89
N ILE A 368 10.40 -28.38 8.05
CA ILE A 368 11.14 -27.17 8.44
C ILE A 368 10.18 -26.04 8.71
N ASP A 369 9.18 -25.83 7.85
CA ASP A 369 8.16 -24.79 8.03
C ASP A 369 7.44 -24.95 9.38
N GLN A 370 7.12 -26.19 9.75
CA GLN A 370 6.52 -26.49 11.05
C GLN A 370 7.50 -26.29 12.20
N LYS A 371 8.79 -26.72 12.05
CA LYS A 371 9.87 -26.57 13.06
C LYS A 371 10.03 -25.10 13.47
N ILE A 372 10.07 -24.19 12.49
CA ILE A 372 10.30 -22.77 12.73
C ILE A 372 9.02 -21.96 12.93
N SER A 373 7.86 -22.61 12.99
CA SER A 373 6.59 -21.95 13.32
C SER A 373 6.40 -21.79 14.83
N GLY A 374 5.47 -20.90 15.22
CA GLY A 374 5.12 -20.63 16.62
C GLY A 374 5.23 -19.15 16.99
N PHE A 375 5.42 -18.86 18.28
CA PHE A 375 5.56 -17.48 18.73
C PHE A 375 7.02 -17.06 18.83
N TYR A 376 7.31 -15.84 18.39
CA TYR A 376 8.62 -15.21 18.48
C TYR A 376 8.55 -13.90 19.25
N LYS A 377 9.62 -13.64 20.01
CA LYS A 377 9.87 -12.34 20.62
C LYS A 377 10.56 -11.45 19.58
N VAL A 378 9.80 -10.58 18.92
CA VAL A 378 10.30 -9.67 17.88
C VAL A 378 10.90 -8.44 18.53
N VAL A 379 12.13 -8.10 18.15
CA VAL A 379 12.81 -6.87 18.59
C VAL A 379 12.21 -5.68 17.86
N THR A 380 11.63 -4.73 18.60
CA THR A 380 10.94 -3.56 18.01
C THR A 380 11.63 -2.22 18.33
N GLY A 381 12.62 -2.25 19.21
CA GLY A 381 13.43 -1.14 19.67
C GLY A 381 14.34 -1.57 20.80
N TYR A 382 15.19 -0.68 21.28
CA TYR A 382 16.09 -0.96 22.40
C TYR A 382 15.29 -1.22 23.69
N GLY A 383 15.42 -2.41 24.26
CA GLY A 383 14.61 -2.89 25.37
C GLY A 383 13.14 -3.13 25.04
N GLN A 384 12.72 -3.04 23.77
CA GLN A 384 11.33 -3.14 23.36
C GLN A 384 11.10 -4.40 22.50
N TYR A 385 10.04 -5.12 22.80
CA TYR A 385 9.71 -6.38 22.15
C TYR A 385 8.21 -6.53 21.94
N SER A 386 7.83 -7.30 20.92
CA SER A 386 6.45 -7.72 20.66
C SER A 386 6.40 -9.23 20.45
N MET A 387 5.41 -9.91 21.02
CA MET A 387 5.17 -11.32 20.72
C MET A 387 4.38 -11.43 19.42
N TYR A 388 4.90 -12.21 18.47
CA TYR A 388 4.28 -12.36 17.16
C TYR A 388 4.21 -13.82 16.74
N LYS A 389 3.09 -14.23 16.14
CA LYS A 389 2.88 -15.61 15.71
C LYS A 389 3.45 -15.83 14.31
N THR A 390 4.07 -16.97 14.09
CA THR A 390 4.56 -17.45 12.78
C THR A 390 3.87 -18.76 12.44
N VAL A 391 3.42 -18.92 11.21
CA VAL A 391 2.73 -20.11 10.71
C VAL A 391 3.27 -20.51 9.33
N PRO A 392 3.19 -21.80 8.94
CA PRO A 392 3.41 -22.18 7.56
C PRO A 392 2.45 -21.41 6.64
N ALA A 393 2.93 -20.99 5.46
CA ALA A 393 2.05 -20.46 4.44
C ALA A 393 1.12 -21.58 3.97
N ALA A 394 -0.18 -21.32 3.84
CA ALA A 394 -1.08 -22.27 3.23
C ALA A 394 -0.71 -22.48 1.75
N GLU A 395 -0.70 -23.73 1.29
CA GLU A 395 -0.56 -24.09 -0.12
C GLU A 395 -1.70 -23.55 -0.98
#